data_3c8f4cea4c67a57d4794a3568ca29929
#
_entry.id   3c8f4cea4c67a57d4794a3568ca29929
#
_cell.length_a   1.000
_cell.length_b   1.000
_cell.length_c   1.000
_cell.angle_alpha   90.00
_cell.angle_beta   90.00
_cell.angle_gamma   90.00
#
_symmetry.space_group_name_H-M   'P 1'
#
loop_
_entity.id
_entity.type
_entity.pdbx_description
1 polymer ?
#
loop_
_entity_poly.entity_id
_entity_poly.type
_entity_poly.pdbx_seq_one_letter_code
_entity_poly.pdbx_strand_id
1 'polypeptide(L)'
;MVRRTLFITATDTGVGKTIATFVLGTLLKSEGLDVGVMKPVQCGGHDAAFLKKALGLDDDIDVINPCYAPEPLSPHLAFRRARKKVDAAKIKQAYKTLRARHDILLIEGAGGLMVPLKNNYYNADLIRDLNTGVIIVSRLGLGTINHTLLTINQAKAYGLKIKGVLFSDTGPGPKGIAEQTNPVEIRRLSGIKILGTIPYLQHISTREVLRKCREITID
;
A
#
# COMPACT_ATOMS: atom_id res chain seq x y z
N MET A 1 -0.66 6.55 -23.66
CA MET A 1 -0.45 5.41 -22.72
C MET A 1 -1.65 5.24 -21.82
N VAL A 2 -2.02 4.00 -21.47
CA VAL A 2 -3.10 3.76 -20.51
C VAL A 2 -2.55 4.03 -19.11
N ARG A 3 -3.04 5.09 -18.46
CA ARG A 3 -2.64 5.45 -17.09
C ARG A 3 -3.14 4.38 -16.12
N ARG A 4 -2.23 3.78 -15.37
CA ARG A 4 -2.53 2.72 -14.41
C ARG A 4 -2.66 3.29 -12.99
N THR A 5 -3.47 2.66 -12.17
CA THR A 5 -3.56 2.97 -10.73
C THR A 5 -3.56 1.68 -9.93
N LEU A 6 -2.75 1.63 -8.89
CA LEU A 6 -2.65 0.50 -7.96
C LEU A 6 -2.85 0.98 -6.53
N PHE A 7 -3.72 0.31 -5.82
CA PHE A 7 -3.94 0.57 -4.40
C PHE A 7 -3.15 -0.44 -3.55
N ILE A 8 -2.32 0.05 -2.66
CA ILE A 8 -1.52 -0.75 -1.73
C ILE A 8 -2.27 -0.83 -0.41
N THR A 9 -2.92 -1.96 -0.15
CA THR A 9 -3.49 -2.31 1.15
C THR A 9 -2.61 -3.30 1.89
N ALA A 10 -3.03 -3.75 3.07
CA ALA A 10 -2.27 -4.71 3.83
C ALA A 10 -3.15 -5.62 4.68
N THR A 11 -2.54 -6.68 5.19
CA THR A 11 -3.16 -7.60 6.14
C THR A 11 -3.30 -6.99 7.54
N ASP A 12 -2.46 -5.98 7.86
CA ASP A 12 -2.46 -5.32 9.17
C ASP A 12 -1.72 -3.96 9.10
N THR A 13 -1.69 -3.25 10.24
CA THR A 13 -0.83 -2.09 10.46
C THR A 13 0.61 -2.54 10.73
N GLY A 14 1.60 -1.76 10.31
CA GLY A 14 3.02 -2.06 10.59
C GLY A 14 3.64 -3.17 9.73
N VAL A 15 2.94 -3.73 8.75
CA VAL A 15 3.47 -4.80 7.88
C VAL A 15 4.35 -4.28 6.72
N GLY A 16 4.66 -2.98 6.68
CA GLY A 16 5.59 -2.42 5.70
C GLY A 16 4.95 -1.82 4.44
N LYS A 17 3.67 -1.34 4.49
CA LYS A 17 3.03 -0.68 3.32
C LYS A 17 3.85 0.44 2.72
N THR A 18 4.34 1.36 3.56
CA THR A 18 5.09 2.54 3.11
C THR A 18 6.40 2.14 2.42
N ILE A 19 7.08 1.12 2.95
CA ILE A 19 8.25 0.54 2.32
C ILE A 19 7.88 -0.15 1.00
N ALA A 20 6.77 -0.90 0.98
CA ALA A 20 6.28 -1.53 -0.25
C ALA A 20 5.95 -0.47 -1.33
N THR A 21 5.28 0.63 -0.96
CA THR A 21 4.98 1.73 -1.89
C THR A 21 6.26 2.37 -2.42
N PHE A 22 7.26 2.60 -1.55
CA PHE A 22 8.56 3.12 -1.95
C PHE A 22 9.30 2.16 -2.90
N VAL A 23 9.34 0.86 -2.57
CA VAL A 23 9.99 -0.16 -3.40
C VAL A 23 9.33 -0.23 -4.78
N LEU A 24 8.01 -0.34 -4.83
CA LEU A 24 7.26 -0.39 -6.09
C LEU A 24 7.47 0.88 -6.91
N GLY A 25 7.40 2.06 -6.28
CA GLY A 25 7.67 3.34 -6.94
C GLY A 25 9.08 3.43 -7.50
N THR A 26 10.08 2.96 -6.75
CA THR A 26 11.48 2.95 -7.19
C THR A 26 11.69 2.03 -8.40
N LEU A 27 11.12 0.82 -8.37
CA LEU A 27 11.23 -0.14 -9.47
C LEU A 27 10.58 0.41 -10.75
N LEU A 28 9.35 0.92 -10.64
CA LEU A 28 8.62 1.51 -11.77
C LEU A 28 9.34 2.74 -12.36
N LYS A 29 9.91 3.61 -11.52
CA LYS A 29 10.75 4.72 -12.00
C LYS A 29 12.00 4.24 -12.72
N SER A 30 12.60 3.12 -12.28
CA SER A 30 13.77 2.55 -12.96
C SER A 30 13.44 1.95 -14.32
N GLU A 31 12.17 1.65 -14.60
CA GLU A 31 11.62 1.24 -15.89
C GLU A 31 11.26 2.44 -16.80
N GLY A 32 11.53 3.66 -16.34
CA GLY A 32 11.27 4.90 -17.09
C GLY A 32 9.85 5.45 -16.96
N LEU A 33 9.02 4.92 -16.02
CA LEU A 33 7.67 5.41 -15.82
C LEU A 33 7.66 6.66 -14.93
N ASP A 34 6.77 7.60 -15.23
CA ASP A 34 6.43 8.70 -14.33
C ASP A 34 5.46 8.20 -13.25
N VAL A 35 5.93 8.18 -11.99
CA VAL A 35 5.24 7.59 -10.85
C VAL A 35 4.75 8.67 -9.90
N GLY A 36 3.43 8.76 -9.72
CA GLY A 36 2.81 9.53 -8.65
C GLY A 36 2.48 8.66 -7.43
N VAL A 37 2.36 9.28 -6.26
CA VAL A 37 1.92 8.63 -5.02
C VAL A 37 0.78 9.40 -4.38
N MET A 38 -0.17 8.68 -3.79
CA MET A 38 -1.24 9.23 -2.99
C MET A 38 -1.37 8.48 -1.66
N LYS A 39 -1.52 9.21 -0.57
CA LYS A 39 -1.91 8.72 0.77
C LYS A 39 -3.25 9.36 1.12
N PRO A 40 -4.39 8.81 0.71
CA PRO A 40 -5.70 9.48 0.81
C PRO A 40 -6.05 9.92 2.22
N VAL A 41 -5.71 9.07 3.20
CA VAL A 41 -5.94 9.31 4.62
C VAL A 41 -4.69 8.91 5.39
N GLN A 42 -4.22 9.79 6.27
CA GLN A 42 -3.09 9.54 7.16
C GLN A 42 -3.44 9.97 8.59
N CYS A 43 -3.07 9.13 9.56
CA CYS A 43 -3.27 9.37 10.98
C CYS A 43 -1.94 9.22 11.71
N GLY A 44 -1.41 10.33 12.21
CA GLY A 44 -0.04 10.40 12.73
C GLY A 44 1.02 10.09 11.66
N GLY A 45 2.28 9.98 12.10
CA GLY A 45 3.40 9.62 11.23
C GLY A 45 3.67 10.61 10.09
N HIS A 46 4.56 10.22 9.19
CA HIS A 46 5.05 11.06 8.09
C HIS A 46 5.13 10.28 6.76
N ASP A 47 4.29 9.25 6.55
CA ASP A 47 4.34 8.36 5.39
C ASP A 47 4.32 9.14 4.06
N ALA A 48 3.38 10.08 3.91
CA ALA A 48 3.25 10.89 2.70
C ALA A 48 4.50 11.76 2.44
N ALA A 49 5.03 12.41 3.49
CA ALA A 49 6.23 13.23 3.39
C ALA A 49 7.47 12.37 3.08
N PHE A 50 7.56 11.19 3.72
CA PHE A 50 8.62 10.23 3.43
C PHE A 50 8.56 9.80 1.96
N LEU A 51 7.41 9.38 1.44
CA LEU A 51 7.26 8.92 0.06
C LEU A 51 7.55 10.05 -0.94
N LYS A 52 7.06 11.28 -0.67
CA LYS A 52 7.38 12.45 -1.48
C LYS A 52 8.88 12.65 -1.59
N LYS A 53 9.58 12.68 -0.46
CA LYS A 53 11.04 12.88 -0.42
C LYS A 53 11.81 11.72 -1.04
N ALA A 54 11.47 10.47 -0.66
CA ALA A 54 12.23 9.28 -1.06
C ALA A 54 12.09 8.96 -2.55
N LEU A 55 10.96 9.30 -3.18
CA LEU A 55 10.72 9.12 -4.60
C LEU A 55 11.00 10.38 -5.44
N GLY A 56 11.35 11.51 -4.80
CA GLY A 56 11.60 12.78 -5.49
C GLY A 56 10.36 13.26 -6.25
N LEU A 57 9.21 13.39 -5.55
CA LEU A 57 7.95 13.83 -6.17
C LEU A 57 7.78 15.33 -6.03
N ASP A 58 7.33 15.98 -7.10
CA ASP A 58 7.10 17.44 -7.14
C ASP A 58 5.68 17.82 -6.68
N ASP A 59 4.74 16.88 -6.66
CA ASP A 59 3.36 17.14 -6.25
C ASP A 59 3.24 17.75 -4.86
N ASP A 60 2.26 18.64 -4.69
CA ASP A 60 1.97 19.25 -3.40
C ASP A 60 1.58 18.20 -2.36
N ILE A 61 2.10 18.35 -1.15
CA ILE A 61 1.83 17.41 -0.05
C ILE A 61 0.34 17.30 0.27
N ASP A 62 -0.43 18.38 0.14
CA ASP A 62 -1.88 18.40 0.35
C ASP A 62 -2.66 17.66 -0.75
N VAL A 63 -2.05 17.46 -1.94
CA VAL A 63 -2.60 16.64 -3.01
C VAL A 63 -2.20 15.17 -2.80
N ILE A 64 -0.96 14.92 -2.37
CA ILE A 64 -0.51 13.57 -2.00
C ILE A 64 -1.31 13.05 -0.80
N ASN A 65 -1.50 13.88 0.24
CA ASN A 65 -2.21 13.52 1.47
C ASN A 65 -3.37 14.48 1.79
N PRO A 66 -4.51 14.34 1.11
CA PRO A 66 -5.64 15.26 1.25
C PRO A 66 -6.33 15.24 2.63
N CYS A 67 -6.23 14.13 3.37
CA CYS A 67 -6.86 14.00 4.69
C CYS A 67 -5.85 13.57 5.75
N TYR A 68 -5.53 14.48 6.68
CA TYR A 68 -4.60 14.22 7.77
C TYR A 68 -5.22 14.48 9.14
N ALA A 69 -5.01 13.54 10.08
CA ALA A 69 -5.28 13.69 11.51
C ALA A 69 -3.99 13.41 12.33
N PRO A 70 -3.70 14.17 13.40
CA PRO A 70 -2.40 14.10 14.06
C PRO A 70 -2.20 12.86 14.94
N GLU A 71 -3.26 12.26 15.46
CA GLU A 71 -3.16 11.11 16.36
C GLU A 71 -3.00 9.80 15.59
N PRO A 72 -2.07 8.89 15.99
CA PRO A 72 -1.84 7.60 15.34
C PRO A 72 -2.91 6.57 15.76
N LEU A 73 -4.15 6.83 15.37
CA LEU A 73 -5.32 6.00 15.63
C LEU A 73 -5.96 5.54 14.32
N SER A 74 -6.92 4.61 14.43
CA SER A 74 -7.77 4.28 13.28
C SER A 74 -8.48 5.54 12.75
N PRO A 75 -8.54 5.76 11.42
CA PRO A 75 -8.99 7.02 10.82
C PRO A 75 -10.32 7.53 11.37
N HIS A 76 -11.35 6.70 11.43
CA HIS A 76 -12.67 7.11 11.96
C HIS A 76 -12.60 7.70 13.38
N LEU A 77 -11.68 7.20 14.21
CA LEU A 77 -11.47 7.69 15.57
C LEU A 77 -10.56 8.94 15.59
N ALA A 78 -9.42 8.90 14.87
CA ALA A 78 -8.49 10.02 14.80
C ALA A 78 -9.18 11.31 14.31
N PHE A 79 -9.95 11.20 13.23
CA PHE A 79 -10.69 12.35 12.68
C PHE A 79 -11.79 12.85 13.61
N ARG A 80 -12.54 11.92 14.26
CA ARG A 80 -13.54 12.30 15.25
C ARG A 80 -12.93 13.09 16.43
N ARG A 81 -11.80 12.62 16.96
CA ARG A 81 -11.07 13.29 18.06
C ARG A 81 -10.50 14.64 17.62
N ALA A 82 -10.00 14.74 16.41
CA ALA A 82 -9.54 15.99 15.82
C ALA A 82 -10.68 16.96 15.42
N ARG A 83 -11.95 16.60 15.65
CA ARG A 83 -13.15 17.35 15.19
C ARG A 83 -13.13 17.62 13.67
N LYS A 84 -12.53 16.72 12.90
CA LYS A 84 -12.45 16.74 11.44
C LYS A 84 -13.30 15.61 10.83
N LYS A 85 -13.48 15.64 9.52
CA LYS A 85 -14.10 14.56 8.75
C LYS A 85 -13.16 14.11 7.65
N VAL A 86 -13.18 12.81 7.31
CA VAL A 86 -12.55 12.32 6.08
C VAL A 86 -13.39 12.81 4.92
N ASP A 87 -12.81 13.69 4.11
CA ASP A 87 -13.48 14.34 2.98
C ASP A 87 -13.28 13.53 1.70
N ALA A 88 -14.32 12.78 1.32
CA ALA A 88 -14.31 11.95 0.13
C ALA A 88 -14.23 12.78 -1.17
N ALA A 89 -14.76 14.01 -1.18
CA ALA A 89 -14.68 14.88 -2.34
C ALA A 89 -13.25 15.37 -2.56
N LYS A 90 -12.58 15.78 -1.48
CA LYS A 90 -11.16 16.17 -1.50
C LYS A 90 -10.27 15.00 -1.95
N ILE A 91 -10.50 13.79 -1.44
CA ILE A 91 -9.81 12.57 -1.88
C ILE A 91 -10.01 12.34 -3.39
N LYS A 92 -11.26 12.40 -3.87
CA LYS A 92 -11.58 12.18 -5.28
C LYS A 92 -10.96 13.24 -6.20
N GLN A 93 -10.92 14.50 -5.76
CA GLN A 93 -10.28 15.58 -6.52
C GLN A 93 -8.77 15.37 -6.60
N ALA A 94 -8.09 15.08 -5.48
CA ALA A 94 -6.67 14.79 -5.43
C ALA A 94 -6.30 13.58 -6.31
N TYR A 95 -7.11 12.50 -6.25
CA TYR A 95 -6.96 11.34 -7.12
C TYR A 95 -7.02 11.70 -8.60
N LYS A 96 -8.02 12.50 -9.02
CA LYS A 96 -8.14 12.93 -10.42
C LYS A 96 -6.92 13.73 -10.86
N THR A 97 -6.45 14.65 -10.01
CA THR A 97 -5.28 15.49 -10.28
C THR A 97 -4.02 14.64 -10.47
N LEU A 98 -3.70 13.76 -9.53
CA LEU A 98 -2.51 12.91 -9.60
C LEU A 98 -2.58 11.92 -10.77
N ARG A 99 -3.74 11.27 -10.96
CA ARG A 99 -3.92 10.35 -12.07
C ARG A 99 -3.79 11.01 -13.45
N ALA A 100 -4.11 12.29 -13.54
CA ALA A 100 -3.96 13.05 -14.79
C ALA A 100 -2.51 13.43 -15.11
N ARG A 101 -1.62 13.45 -14.11
CA ARG A 101 -0.23 13.88 -14.25
C ARG A 101 0.72 12.72 -14.54
N HIS A 102 0.48 11.53 -13.95
CA HIS A 102 1.43 10.43 -13.92
C HIS A 102 1.01 9.24 -14.81
N ASP A 103 1.99 8.48 -15.30
CA ASP A 103 1.77 7.22 -16.02
C ASP A 103 1.18 6.14 -15.12
N ILE A 104 1.67 6.09 -13.88
CA ILE A 104 1.17 5.20 -12.84
C ILE A 104 1.03 5.92 -11.50
N LEU A 105 -0.12 5.71 -10.84
CA LEU A 105 -0.40 6.23 -9.51
C LEU A 105 -0.45 5.10 -8.49
N LEU A 106 0.41 5.16 -7.47
CA LEU A 106 0.41 4.27 -6.32
C LEU A 106 -0.38 4.91 -5.17
N ILE A 107 -1.43 4.25 -4.70
CA ILE A 107 -2.27 4.76 -3.59
C ILE A 107 -2.02 3.91 -2.36
N GLU A 108 -1.49 4.50 -1.31
CA GLU A 108 -1.27 3.80 -0.04
C GLU A 108 -2.44 3.98 0.92
N GLY A 109 -3.08 2.87 1.31
CA GLY A 109 -4.16 2.84 2.29
C GLY A 109 -3.70 3.10 3.73
N ALA A 110 -4.63 3.45 4.60
CA ALA A 110 -4.41 3.57 6.04
C ALA A 110 -4.72 2.23 6.74
N GLY A 111 -3.70 1.56 7.31
CA GLY A 111 -3.88 0.25 7.95
C GLY A 111 -4.25 -0.87 6.96
N GLY A 112 -5.06 -1.82 7.39
CA GLY A 112 -5.49 -2.96 6.58
C GLY A 112 -6.74 -2.69 5.73
N LEU A 113 -7.16 -3.70 4.95
CA LEU A 113 -8.27 -3.60 3.99
C LEU A 113 -9.58 -3.14 4.64
N MET A 114 -9.89 -3.65 5.84
CA MET A 114 -11.13 -3.36 6.55
C MET A 114 -11.01 -2.24 7.59
N VAL A 115 -9.96 -1.43 7.52
CA VAL A 115 -9.85 -0.27 8.41
C VAL A 115 -10.89 0.78 8.02
N PRO A 116 -11.75 1.23 8.98
CA PRO A 116 -12.75 2.23 8.72
C PRO A 116 -12.13 3.62 8.57
N LEU A 117 -12.34 4.22 7.41
CA LEU A 117 -11.96 5.60 7.13
C LEU A 117 -12.96 6.59 7.76
N LYS A 118 -14.24 6.22 7.72
CA LYS A 118 -15.36 6.85 8.44
C LYS A 118 -16.42 5.79 8.75
N ASN A 119 -17.52 6.16 9.41
CA ASN A 119 -18.59 5.22 9.71
C ASN A 119 -19.07 4.50 8.45
N ASN A 120 -19.06 3.16 8.50
CA ASN A 120 -19.49 2.28 7.40
C ASN A 120 -18.80 2.53 6.04
N TYR A 121 -17.57 3.02 6.05
CA TYR A 121 -16.77 3.23 4.84
C TYR A 121 -15.31 2.87 5.11
N TYR A 122 -14.84 1.85 4.45
CA TYR A 122 -13.54 1.18 4.67
C TYR A 122 -12.55 1.47 3.54
N ASN A 123 -11.28 1.09 3.70
CA ASN A 123 -10.35 1.10 2.56
C ASN A 123 -10.90 0.28 1.38
N ALA A 124 -11.57 -0.84 1.64
CA ALA A 124 -12.20 -1.66 0.59
C ALA A 124 -13.21 -0.87 -0.25
N ASP A 125 -14.04 -0.03 0.39
CA ASP A 125 -14.97 0.84 -0.31
C ASP A 125 -14.26 1.90 -1.15
N LEU A 126 -13.21 2.51 -0.60
CA LEU A 126 -12.40 3.48 -1.34
C LEU A 126 -11.74 2.86 -2.58
N ILE A 127 -11.19 1.64 -2.47
CA ILE A 127 -10.61 0.91 -3.59
C ILE A 127 -11.67 0.67 -4.68
N ARG A 128 -12.86 0.22 -4.29
CA ARG A 128 -13.98 0.00 -5.20
C ARG A 128 -14.42 1.30 -5.88
N ASP A 129 -14.59 2.38 -5.12
CA ASP A 129 -15.04 3.68 -5.64
C ASP A 129 -14.02 4.31 -6.61
N LEU A 130 -12.72 4.08 -6.40
CA LEU A 130 -11.66 4.50 -7.30
C LEU A 130 -11.44 3.53 -8.48
N ASN A 131 -12.09 2.36 -8.45
CA ASN A 131 -11.99 1.28 -9.45
C ASN A 131 -10.54 0.93 -9.78
N THR A 132 -9.73 0.65 -8.75
CA THR A 132 -8.30 0.37 -8.89
C THR A 132 -7.99 -1.11 -8.70
N GLY A 133 -6.85 -1.58 -9.26
CA GLY A 133 -6.25 -2.85 -8.86
C GLY A 133 -5.65 -2.76 -7.46
N VAL A 134 -5.68 -3.86 -6.69
CA VAL A 134 -5.18 -3.88 -5.32
C VAL A 134 -3.99 -4.83 -5.15
N ILE A 135 -2.93 -4.35 -4.52
CA ILE A 135 -1.80 -5.14 -4.03
C ILE A 135 -1.98 -5.29 -2.51
N ILE A 136 -1.88 -6.52 -2.02
CA ILE A 136 -1.98 -6.84 -0.60
C ILE A 136 -0.57 -7.03 -0.04
N VAL A 137 -0.14 -6.15 0.86
CA VAL A 137 1.14 -6.29 1.57
C VAL A 137 0.93 -7.15 2.81
N SER A 138 1.81 -8.15 2.99
CA SER A 138 1.75 -9.06 4.13
C SER A 138 3.14 -9.30 4.72
N ARG A 139 3.19 -9.65 6.00
CA ARG A 139 4.44 -10.10 6.65
C ARG A 139 4.73 -11.57 6.32
N LEU A 140 5.95 -12.03 6.57
CA LEU A 140 6.37 -13.40 6.29
C LEU A 140 6.06 -14.39 7.43
N GLY A 141 6.14 -13.96 8.69
CA GLY A 141 6.18 -14.82 9.87
C GLY A 141 4.87 -15.57 10.18
N LEU A 142 4.90 -16.35 11.24
CA LEU A 142 3.77 -17.15 11.70
C LEU A 142 2.49 -16.32 11.86
N GLY A 143 1.35 -16.89 11.47
CA GLY A 143 0.04 -16.22 11.43
C GLY A 143 -0.28 -15.53 10.11
N THR A 144 0.71 -15.34 9.22
CA THR A 144 0.50 -14.62 7.95
C THR A 144 -0.45 -15.36 7.01
N ILE A 145 -0.46 -16.70 7.00
CA ILE A 145 -1.38 -17.49 6.17
C ILE A 145 -2.82 -17.10 6.49
N ASN A 146 -3.19 -17.14 7.78
CA ASN A 146 -4.54 -16.76 8.22
C ASN A 146 -4.88 -15.32 7.81
N HIS A 147 -4.03 -14.33 8.15
CA HIS A 147 -4.30 -12.92 7.88
C HIS A 147 -4.38 -12.63 6.38
N THR A 148 -3.52 -13.26 5.59
CA THR A 148 -3.51 -13.05 4.13
C THR A 148 -4.72 -13.67 3.46
N LEU A 149 -5.10 -14.89 3.82
CA LEU A 149 -6.29 -15.55 3.27
C LEU A 149 -7.58 -14.82 3.65
N LEU A 150 -7.72 -14.35 4.89
CA LEU A 150 -8.85 -13.51 5.32
C LEU A 150 -8.92 -12.21 4.50
N THR A 151 -7.79 -11.54 4.29
CA THR A 151 -7.73 -10.31 3.49
C THR A 151 -8.08 -10.56 2.02
N ILE A 152 -7.56 -11.63 1.43
CA ILE A 152 -7.87 -12.04 0.05
C ILE A 152 -9.37 -12.36 -0.09
N ASN A 153 -9.94 -13.14 0.81
CA ASN A 153 -11.36 -13.51 0.78
C ASN A 153 -12.25 -12.28 0.92
N GLN A 154 -11.90 -11.36 1.81
CA GLN A 154 -12.63 -10.11 1.95
C GLN A 154 -12.50 -9.22 0.72
N ALA A 155 -11.31 -9.12 0.11
CA ALA A 155 -11.11 -8.40 -1.15
C ALA A 155 -11.96 -8.99 -2.29
N LYS A 156 -12.03 -10.32 -2.40
CA LYS A 156 -12.90 -11.02 -3.35
C LYS A 156 -14.39 -10.73 -3.10
N ALA A 157 -14.82 -10.75 -1.82
CA ALA A 157 -16.21 -10.42 -1.45
C ALA A 157 -16.61 -8.99 -1.81
N TYR A 158 -15.66 -8.05 -1.80
CA TYR A 158 -15.86 -6.67 -2.26
C TYR A 158 -15.77 -6.52 -3.79
N GLY A 159 -15.51 -7.60 -4.54
CA GLY A 159 -15.32 -7.56 -6.00
C GLY A 159 -14.03 -6.84 -6.44
N LEU A 160 -13.01 -6.76 -5.57
CA LEU A 160 -11.78 -6.04 -5.87
C LEU A 160 -10.87 -6.85 -6.79
N LYS A 161 -10.19 -6.18 -7.72
CA LYS A 161 -9.24 -6.77 -8.65
C LYS A 161 -7.87 -6.96 -7.98
N ILE A 162 -7.64 -8.12 -7.37
CA ILE A 162 -6.37 -8.43 -6.70
C ILE A 162 -5.27 -8.63 -7.75
N LYS A 163 -4.24 -7.79 -7.72
CA LYS A 163 -3.06 -7.88 -8.59
C LYS A 163 -2.02 -8.86 -8.06
N GLY A 164 -1.99 -9.05 -6.76
CA GLY A 164 -1.12 -10.01 -6.10
C GLY A 164 -0.88 -9.69 -4.64
N VAL A 165 -0.10 -10.57 -4.00
CA VAL A 165 0.41 -10.40 -2.65
C VAL A 165 1.90 -10.06 -2.73
N LEU A 166 2.31 -9.02 -2.02
CA LEU A 166 3.71 -8.62 -1.84
C LEU A 166 4.10 -8.84 -0.38
N PHE A 167 5.07 -9.70 -0.15
CA PHE A 167 5.56 -9.92 1.20
C PHE A 167 6.60 -8.86 1.58
N SER A 168 6.59 -8.48 2.85
CA SER A 168 7.57 -7.56 3.42
C SER A 168 8.22 -8.21 4.64
N ASP A 169 9.53 -8.30 4.60
CA ASP A 169 10.34 -8.70 5.73
C ASP A 169 10.65 -7.48 6.59
N THR A 170 10.09 -7.45 7.78
CA THR A 170 10.17 -6.30 8.67
C THR A 170 11.26 -6.42 9.75
N GLY A 171 12.03 -7.53 9.76
CA GLY A 171 13.03 -7.78 10.78
C GLY A 171 14.36 -8.29 10.26
N PRO A 172 15.49 -7.93 10.91
CA PRO A 172 16.79 -8.51 10.61
C PRO A 172 16.88 -9.97 11.06
N GLY A 173 17.81 -10.73 10.47
CA GLY A 173 18.16 -12.08 10.87
C GLY A 173 17.72 -13.18 9.91
N PRO A 174 18.12 -14.43 10.19
CA PRO A 174 17.81 -15.57 9.35
C PRO A 174 16.31 -15.88 9.36
N LYS A 175 15.81 -16.37 8.24
CA LYS A 175 14.39 -16.75 8.07
C LYS A 175 14.21 -18.21 8.49
N GLY A 176 13.21 -18.43 9.35
CA GLY A 176 12.77 -19.75 9.73
C GLY A 176 11.95 -20.44 8.63
N ILE A 177 11.48 -21.64 8.93
CA ILE A 177 10.66 -22.44 7.99
C ILE A 177 9.39 -21.69 7.60
N ALA A 178 8.72 -21.04 8.55
CA ALA A 178 7.50 -20.28 8.29
C ALA A 178 7.71 -19.19 7.23
N GLU A 179 8.74 -18.36 7.40
CA GLU A 179 9.04 -17.26 6.48
C GLU A 179 9.40 -17.75 5.08
N GLN A 180 10.04 -18.92 4.97
CA GLN A 180 10.43 -19.51 3.69
C GLN A 180 9.25 -20.18 2.97
N THR A 181 8.33 -20.79 3.70
CA THR A 181 7.25 -21.61 3.11
C THR A 181 5.92 -20.87 2.96
N ASN A 182 5.61 -19.90 3.83
CA ASN A 182 4.33 -19.20 3.82
C ASN A 182 3.94 -18.58 2.47
N PRO A 183 4.85 -17.94 1.70
CA PRO A 183 4.49 -17.39 0.39
C PRO A 183 4.00 -18.46 -0.59
N VAL A 184 4.66 -19.61 -0.61
CA VAL A 184 4.30 -20.76 -1.47
C VAL A 184 2.95 -21.32 -1.07
N GLU A 185 2.72 -21.53 0.24
CA GLU A 185 1.46 -22.03 0.77
C GLU A 185 0.29 -21.06 0.51
N ILE A 186 0.50 -19.76 0.68
CA ILE A 186 -0.54 -18.77 0.38
C ILE A 186 -0.89 -18.78 -1.11
N ARG A 187 0.10 -18.87 -2.00
CA ARG A 187 -0.15 -19.03 -3.45
C ARG A 187 -0.97 -20.28 -3.74
N ARG A 188 -0.58 -21.42 -3.16
CA ARG A 188 -1.26 -22.71 -3.34
C ARG A 188 -2.73 -22.67 -2.87
N LEU A 189 -2.97 -22.09 -1.70
CA LEU A 189 -4.29 -22.04 -1.06
C LEU A 189 -5.23 -21.00 -1.68
N SER A 190 -4.71 -19.88 -2.15
CA SER A 190 -5.54 -18.74 -2.63
C SER A 190 -5.66 -18.66 -4.15
N GLY A 191 -4.70 -19.25 -4.90
CA GLY A 191 -4.55 -19.06 -6.34
C GLY A 191 -4.05 -17.64 -6.72
N ILE A 192 -3.73 -16.79 -5.75
CA ILE A 192 -3.30 -15.41 -6.03
C ILE A 192 -1.80 -15.37 -6.31
N LYS A 193 -1.40 -14.57 -7.32
CA LYS A 193 -0.01 -14.33 -7.67
C LYS A 193 0.76 -13.74 -6.48
N ILE A 194 1.95 -14.28 -6.19
CA ILE A 194 2.92 -13.65 -5.32
C ILE A 194 3.83 -12.78 -6.17
N LEU A 195 3.86 -11.48 -5.87
CA LEU A 195 4.66 -10.50 -6.62
C LEU A 195 6.14 -10.54 -6.25
N GLY A 196 6.44 -11.09 -5.10
CA GLY A 196 7.79 -11.23 -4.54
C GLY A 196 7.82 -10.96 -3.05
N THR A 197 9.04 -10.88 -2.53
CA THR A 197 9.32 -10.55 -1.12
C THR A 197 10.30 -9.39 -1.06
N ILE A 198 9.93 -8.32 -0.36
CA ILE A 198 10.85 -7.24 -0.01
C ILE A 198 11.70 -7.76 1.15
N PRO A 199 13.00 -7.93 0.99
CA PRO A 199 13.88 -8.33 2.08
C PRO A 199 14.02 -7.19 3.09
N TYR A 200 14.50 -7.50 4.30
CA TYR A 200 14.83 -6.46 5.26
C TYR A 200 15.86 -5.48 4.66
N LEU A 201 15.48 -4.21 4.58
CA LEU A 201 16.31 -3.13 4.07
C LEU A 201 16.98 -2.43 5.27
N GLN A 202 18.28 -2.61 5.41
CA GLN A 202 19.06 -1.96 6.48
C GLN A 202 19.09 -0.43 6.27
N HIS A 203 19.20 -0.01 5.02
CA HIS A 203 19.11 1.38 4.60
C HIS A 203 18.03 1.52 3.54
N ILE A 204 17.05 2.37 3.82
CA ILE A 204 15.95 2.63 2.87
C ILE A 204 16.47 3.62 1.82
N SER A 205 16.95 3.10 0.70
CA SER A 205 17.50 3.88 -0.41
C SER A 205 17.19 3.26 -1.77
N THR A 206 17.10 4.08 -2.80
CA THR A 206 16.93 3.65 -4.20
C THR A 206 17.98 2.60 -4.59
N ARG A 207 19.24 2.81 -4.22
CA ARG A 207 20.34 1.88 -4.53
C ARG A 207 20.11 0.50 -3.91
N GLU A 208 19.65 0.44 -2.66
CA GLU A 208 19.40 -0.83 -1.98
C GLU A 208 18.19 -1.55 -2.57
N VAL A 209 17.13 -0.84 -2.91
CA VAL A 209 15.96 -1.38 -3.60
C VAL A 209 16.36 -1.99 -4.93
N LEU A 210 17.06 -1.25 -5.79
CA LEU A 210 17.49 -1.73 -7.10
C LEU A 210 18.44 -2.93 -7.04
N ARG A 211 19.17 -3.07 -5.94
CA ARG A 211 20.06 -4.23 -5.71
C ARG A 211 19.31 -5.47 -5.22
N LYS A 212 18.30 -5.30 -4.33
CA LYS A 212 17.70 -6.41 -3.57
C LYS A 212 16.31 -6.80 -4.03
N CYS A 213 15.60 -5.93 -4.75
CA CYS A 213 14.17 -6.09 -5.03
C CYS A 213 13.84 -6.27 -6.53
N ARG A 214 14.83 -6.49 -7.41
CA ARG A 214 14.64 -6.59 -8.87
C ARG A 214 13.72 -7.74 -9.31
N GLU A 215 13.55 -8.76 -8.49
CA GLU A 215 12.69 -9.90 -8.79
C GLU A 215 11.20 -9.62 -8.54
N ILE A 216 10.87 -8.47 -7.94
CA ILE A 216 9.49 -8.06 -7.71
C ILE A 216 8.92 -7.55 -9.03
N THR A 217 7.86 -8.20 -9.53
CA THR A 217 7.22 -7.85 -10.79
C THR A 217 5.79 -7.40 -10.60
N ILE A 218 5.42 -6.29 -11.29
CA ILE A 218 4.08 -5.73 -11.31
C ILE A 218 3.64 -5.67 -12.77
N ASP A 219 2.71 -6.57 -13.14
CA ASP A 219 2.11 -6.59 -14.49
C ASP A 219 0.91 -5.62 -14.59
#